data_0aa8646a365a0f75fd9d0b9f131a46d5
#
_entry.id   0aa8646a365a0f75fd9d0b9f131a46d5
#
_cell.length_a   1.000
_cell.length_b   1.000
_cell.length_c   1.000
_cell.angle_alpha   90.00
_cell.angle_beta   90.00
_cell.angle_gamma   90.00
#
_symmetry.space_group_name_H-M   'P 1'
#
loop_
_entity.id
_entity.type
_entity.pdbx_description
1 polymer ?
#
loop_
_entity_poly.entity_id
_entity_poly.type
_entity_poly.pdbx_seq_one_letter_code
_entity_poly.pdbx_strand_id
1 'polypeptide(L)'
;SVAGFVKVADEYSGTKAANLAKAYMGLCYAHLGKYDEAVKALDSFDGDDQMVAPAMKGAMGNCYAQLGQLDKAASMLLKAANAADNNSLSPIYLLQAGEILVKQGKYDDAIQAYTTIKDKYFRSYQAMDIDKYIEQAKLLKK
;
A
#
# COMPACT_ATOMS: atom_id res chain seq x y z
N SER A 1 1.36 -9.86 -20.76
CA SER A 1 0.78 -8.56 -21.10
C SER A 1 -0.58 -8.37 -20.43
N VAL A 2 -1.07 -7.13 -20.36
CA VAL A 2 -2.41 -6.83 -19.82
C VAL A 2 -3.50 -7.60 -20.58
N ALA A 3 -3.42 -7.67 -21.91
CA ALA A 3 -4.38 -8.39 -22.75
C ALA A 3 -4.48 -9.88 -22.40
N GLY A 4 -3.35 -10.53 -22.09
CA GLY A 4 -3.34 -11.92 -21.67
C GLY A 4 -4.02 -12.14 -20.33
N PHE A 5 -3.81 -11.24 -19.38
CA PHE A 5 -4.47 -11.32 -18.05
C PHE A 5 -5.96 -11.04 -18.13
N VAL A 6 -6.39 -10.09 -18.97
CA VAL A 6 -7.81 -9.83 -19.25
C VAL A 6 -8.49 -11.10 -19.76
N LYS A 7 -7.88 -11.75 -20.74
CA LYS A 7 -8.41 -13.00 -21.31
C LYS A 7 -8.59 -14.08 -20.24
N VAL A 8 -7.59 -14.31 -19.39
CA VAL A 8 -7.67 -15.29 -18.30
C VAL A 8 -8.78 -14.93 -17.32
N ALA A 9 -8.89 -13.64 -16.94
CA ALA A 9 -9.91 -13.19 -16.01
C ALA A 9 -11.32 -13.41 -16.54
N ASP A 10 -11.53 -13.20 -17.85
CA ASP A 10 -12.83 -13.36 -18.51
C ASP A 10 -13.20 -14.83 -18.75
N GLU A 11 -12.26 -15.62 -19.27
CA GLU A 11 -12.51 -17.03 -19.63
C GLU A 11 -12.62 -17.95 -18.42
N TYR A 12 -11.91 -17.65 -17.34
CA TYR A 12 -11.84 -18.49 -16.13
C TYR A 12 -12.44 -17.80 -14.92
N SER A 13 -13.44 -16.96 -15.13
CA SER A 13 -14.13 -16.20 -14.06
C SER A 13 -14.50 -17.11 -12.87
N GLY A 14 -14.26 -16.61 -11.66
CA GLY A 14 -14.54 -17.35 -10.43
C GLY A 14 -13.44 -18.33 -10.00
N THR A 15 -12.37 -18.49 -10.77
CA THR A 15 -11.24 -19.34 -10.41
C THR A 15 -10.14 -18.56 -9.70
N LYS A 16 -9.24 -19.30 -8.99
CA LYS A 16 -8.02 -18.69 -8.42
C LYS A 16 -7.14 -18.07 -9.50
N ALA A 17 -7.06 -18.70 -10.68
CA ALA A 17 -6.29 -18.17 -11.81
C ALA A 17 -6.84 -16.83 -12.29
N ALA A 18 -8.16 -16.70 -12.42
CA ALA A 18 -8.80 -15.45 -12.80
C ALA A 18 -8.56 -14.35 -11.76
N ASN A 19 -8.66 -14.68 -10.48
CA ASN A 19 -8.42 -13.74 -9.41
C ASN A 19 -6.96 -13.25 -9.40
N LEU A 20 -6.00 -14.16 -9.55
CA LEU A 20 -4.58 -13.81 -9.65
C LEU A 20 -4.29 -12.99 -10.92
N ALA A 21 -4.96 -13.28 -12.03
CA ALA A 21 -4.85 -12.50 -13.26
C ALA A 21 -5.27 -11.03 -13.04
N LYS A 22 -6.31 -10.79 -12.24
CA LYS A 22 -6.73 -9.42 -11.85
C LYS A 22 -5.63 -8.67 -11.11
N ALA A 23 -4.94 -9.33 -10.18
CA ALA A 23 -3.82 -8.76 -9.47
C ALA A 23 -2.68 -8.37 -10.42
N TYR A 24 -2.25 -9.28 -11.27
CA TYR A 24 -1.20 -8.99 -12.26
C TYR A 24 -1.60 -7.91 -13.25
N MET A 25 -2.85 -7.92 -13.70
CA MET A 25 -3.39 -6.88 -14.58
C MET A 25 -3.29 -5.51 -13.93
N GLY A 26 -3.66 -5.41 -12.65
CA GLY A 26 -3.54 -4.17 -11.89
C GLY A 26 -2.09 -3.68 -11.77
N LEU A 27 -1.16 -4.59 -11.48
CA LEU A 27 0.26 -4.25 -11.41
C LEU A 27 0.80 -3.79 -12.77
N CYS A 28 0.38 -4.41 -13.87
CA CYS A 28 0.76 -4.00 -15.21
C CYS A 28 0.23 -2.59 -15.53
N TYR A 29 -1.02 -2.31 -15.22
CA TYR A 29 -1.58 -0.97 -15.40
C TYR A 29 -0.83 0.08 -14.58
N ALA A 30 -0.50 -0.21 -13.33
CA ALA A 30 0.26 0.69 -12.48
C ALA A 30 1.65 0.97 -13.09
N HIS A 31 2.31 -0.05 -13.60
CA HIS A 31 3.61 0.09 -14.25
C HIS A 31 3.54 0.94 -15.52
N LEU A 32 2.42 0.90 -16.23
CA LEU A 32 2.16 1.71 -17.42
C LEU A 32 1.68 3.13 -17.11
N GLY A 33 1.53 3.49 -15.84
CA GLY A 33 1.02 4.78 -15.41
C GLY A 33 -0.50 4.93 -15.53
N LYS A 34 -1.21 3.84 -15.79
CA LYS A 34 -2.68 3.82 -15.90
C LYS A 34 -3.28 3.53 -14.52
N TYR A 35 -3.18 4.51 -13.62
CA TYR A 35 -3.50 4.32 -12.21
C TYR A 35 -4.98 4.09 -11.92
N ASP A 36 -5.90 4.70 -12.69
CA ASP A 36 -7.34 4.46 -12.53
C ASP A 36 -7.70 3.00 -12.87
N GLU A 37 -7.18 2.50 -13.99
CA GLU A 37 -7.37 1.11 -14.38
C GLU A 37 -6.69 0.15 -13.42
N ALA A 38 -5.53 0.52 -12.91
CA ALA A 38 -4.81 -0.27 -11.92
C ALA A 38 -5.63 -0.43 -10.65
N VAL A 39 -6.20 0.65 -10.12
CA VAL A 39 -7.03 0.62 -8.91
C VAL A 39 -8.25 -0.28 -9.12
N LYS A 40 -8.93 -0.17 -10.26
CA LYS A 40 -10.11 -1.01 -10.56
C LYS A 40 -9.74 -2.49 -10.59
N ALA A 41 -8.63 -2.84 -11.24
CA ALA A 41 -8.18 -4.23 -11.33
C ALA A 41 -7.75 -4.77 -9.96
N LEU A 42 -6.99 -3.99 -9.18
CA LEU A 42 -6.54 -4.37 -7.85
C LEU A 42 -7.70 -4.50 -6.86
N ASP A 43 -8.69 -3.61 -6.94
CA ASP A 43 -9.89 -3.67 -6.10
C ASP A 43 -10.75 -4.89 -6.40
N SER A 44 -10.72 -5.38 -7.63
CA SER A 44 -11.45 -6.58 -8.04
C SER A 44 -10.78 -7.88 -7.58
N PHE A 45 -9.52 -7.83 -7.12
CA PHE A 45 -8.83 -8.98 -6.55
C PHE A 45 -9.47 -9.34 -5.21
N ASP A 46 -9.84 -10.60 -5.08
CA ASP A 46 -10.42 -11.15 -3.85
C ASP A 46 -9.51 -12.27 -3.33
N GLY A 47 -8.75 -11.94 -2.32
CA GLY A 47 -7.83 -12.90 -1.70
C GLY A 47 -7.46 -12.47 -0.30
N ASP A 48 -7.25 -13.46 0.56
CA ASP A 48 -6.87 -13.30 1.96
C ASP A 48 -5.45 -13.83 2.26
N ASP A 49 -4.70 -14.17 1.22
CA ASP A 49 -3.32 -14.60 1.35
C ASP A 49 -2.48 -13.53 2.05
N GLN A 50 -1.74 -13.94 3.09
CA GLN A 50 -1.00 -13.00 3.94
C GLN A 50 0.17 -12.30 3.24
N MET A 51 0.57 -12.75 2.06
CA MET A 51 1.63 -12.11 1.28
C MET A 51 1.08 -11.31 0.12
N VAL A 52 0.15 -11.89 -0.64
CA VAL A 52 -0.38 -11.29 -1.87
C VAL A 52 -1.40 -10.20 -1.57
N ALA A 53 -2.35 -10.45 -0.66
CA ALA A 53 -3.41 -9.46 -0.36
C ALA A 53 -2.85 -8.15 0.20
N PRO A 54 -1.90 -8.14 1.16
CA PRO A 54 -1.28 -6.90 1.59
C PRO A 54 -0.51 -6.19 0.48
N ALA A 55 0.19 -6.93 -0.38
CA ALA A 55 0.93 -6.36 -1.49
C ALA A 55 0.00 -5.66 -2.50
N MET A 56 -1.17 -6.25 -2.77
CA MET A 56 -2.17 -5.62 -3.64
C MET A 56 -2.76 -4.36 -3.02
N LYS A 57 -3.04 -4.37 -1.72
CA LYS A 57 -3.48 -3.17 -1.00
C LYS A 57 -2.41 -2.07 -1.02
N GLY A 58 -1.15 -2.44 -0.82
CA GLY A 58 -0.03 -1.50 -0.90
C GLY A 58 0.10 -0.88 -2.29
N ALA A 59 0.01 -1.70 -3.33
CA ALA A 59 0.04 -1.22 -4.72
C ALA A 59 -1.13 -0.27 -5.01
N MET A 60 -2.32 -0.59 -4.51
CA MET A 60 -3.50 0.27 -4.65
C MET A 60 -3.29 1.60 -3.95
N GLY A 61 -2.74 1.59 -2.73
CA GLY A 61 -2.39 2.80 -1.99
C GLY A 61 -1.43 3.69 -2.78
N ASN A 62 -0.41 3.11 -3.37
CA ASN A 62 0.55 3.84 -4.20
C ASN A 62 -0.10 4.42 -5.46
N CYS A 63 -1.03 3.71 -6.09
CA CYS A 63 -1.80 4.23 -7.22
C CYS A 63 -2.66 5.43 -6.82
N TYR A 64 -3.34 5.36 -5.67
CA TYR A 64 -4.10 6.50 -5.15
C TYR A 64 -3.20 7.71 -4.89
N ALA A 65 -1.99 7.50 -4.38
CA ALA A 65 -1.03 8.58 -4.18
C ALA A 65 -0.66 9.25 -5.51
N GLN A 66 -0.43 8.47 -6.56
CA GLN A 66 -0.14 8.99 -7.91
C GLN A 66 -1.33 9.77 -8.50
N LEU A 67 -2.55 9.39 -8.15
CA LEU A 67 -3.77 10.09 -8.57
C LEU A 67 -4.05 11.34 -7.72
N GLY A 68 -3.23 11.64 -6.72
CA GLY A 68 -3.43 12.75 -5.81
C GLY A 68 -4.54 12.52 -4.78
N GLN A 69 -5.06 11.31 -4.67
CA GLN A 69 -6.10 10.93 -3.70
C GLN A 69 -5.44 10.51 -2.38
N LEU A 70 -4.89 11.48 -1.67
CA LEU A 70 -4.01 11.24 -0.53
C LEU A 70 -4.72 10.57 0.66
N ASP A 71 -5.99 10.90 0.93
CA ASP A 71 -6.76 10.25 2.00
C ASP A 71 -6.92 8.74 1.75
N LYS A 72 -7.28 8.40 0.52
CA LYS A 72 -7.42 6.99 0.13
C LYS A 72 -6.07 6.27 0.14
N ALA A 73 -5.01 6.94 -0.31
CA ALA A 73 -3.67 6.40 -0.31
C ALA A 73 -3.20 6.04 1.09
N ALA A 74 -3.27 6.98 2.03
CA ALA A 74 -2.86 6.75 3.41
C ALA A 74 -3.70 5.64 4.07
N SER A 75 -5.03 5.68 3.90
CA SER A 75 -5.94 4.67 4.43
C SER A 75 -5.59 3.27 3.92
N MET A 76 -5.36 3.13 2.61
CA MET A 76 -5.05 1.84 2.00
C MET A 76 -3.69 1.30 2.42
N LEU A 77 -2.68 2.17 2.56
CA LEU A 77 -1.37 1.78 3.04
C LEU A 77 -1.40 1.32 4.50
N LEU A 78 -2.18 1.99 5.36
CA LEU A 78 -2.37 1.55 6.74
C LEU A 78 -3.07 0.19 6.81
N LYS A 79 -4.07 -0.04 5.97
CA LYS A 79 -4.74 -1.35 5.85
C LYS A 79 -3.76 -2.42 5.37
N ALA A 80 -2.92 -2.11 4.41
CA ALA A 80 -1.89 -3.02 3.92
C ALA A 80 -0.91 -3.40 5.04
N ALA A 81 -0.47 -2.44 5.83
CA ALA A 81 0.43 -2.67 6.95
C ALA A 81 -0.20 -3.60 7.99
N ASN A 82 -1.46 -3.36 8.36
CA ASN A 82 -2.17 -4.20 9.31
C ASN A 82 -2.41 -5.63 8.78
N ALA A 83 -2.73 -5.75 7.50
CA ALA A 83 -2.96 -7.06 6.88
C ALA A 83 -1.68 -7.89 6.79
N ALA A 84 -0.56 -7.27 6.48
CA ALA A 84 0.74 -7.94 6.40
C ALA A 84 1.22 -8.40 7.79
N ASP A 85 1.23 -7.50 8.73
CA ASP A 85 1.66 -7.69 10.12
C ASP A 85 2.99 -8.46 10.24
N ASN A 86 4.00 -7.99 9.52
CA ASN A 86 5.35 -8.58 9.55
C ASN A 86 6.43 -7.51 9.37
N ASN A 87 7.66 -7.84 9.75
CA ASN A 87 8.80 -6.91 9.71
C ASN A 87 9.27 -6.57 8.29
N SER A 88 8.86 -7.32 7.27
CA SER A 88 9.29 -7.09 5.89
C SER A 88 8.39 -6.11 5.14
N LEU A 89 7.08 -6.22 5.31
CA LEU A 89 6.10 -5.43 4.54
C LEU A 89 5.50 -4.27 5.33
N SER A 90 5.06 -4.52 6.56
CA SER A 90 4.33 -3.52 7.34
C SER A 90 5.12 -2.22 7.54
N PRO A 91 6.43 -2.24 7.86
CA PRO A 91 7.19 -1.00 8.00
C PRO A 91 7.26 -0.17 6.72
N ILE A 92 7.32 -0.81 5.56
CA ILE A 92 7.33 -0.12 4.26
C ILE A 92 6.04 0.69 4.09
N TYR A 93 4.89 0.05 4.32
CA TYR A 93 3.59 0.71 4.15
C TYR A 93 3.34 1.78 5.20
N LEU A 94 3.77 1.54 6.45
CA LEU A 94 3.66 2.53 7.52
C LEU A 94 4.51 3.77 7.25
N LEU A 95 5.73 3.60 6.73
CA LEU A 95 6.57 4.72 6.37
C LEU A 95 5.95 5.55 5.25
N GLN A 96 5.48 4.91 4.20
CA GLN A 96 4.80 5.56 3.08
C GLN A 96 3.53 6.30 3.54
N ALA A 97 2.71 5.66 4.37
CA ALA A 97 1.52 6.29 4.94
C ALA A 97 1.88 7.53 5.78
N GLY A 98 2.90 7.42 6.62
CA GLY A 98 3.37 8.53 7.45
C GLY A 98 3.83 9.71 6.62
N GLU A 99 4.57 9.48 5.55
CA GLU A 99 5.02 10.54 4.64
C GLU A 99 3.84 11.26 3.95
N ILE A 100 2.82 10.51 3.54
CA ILE A 100 1.59 11.07 2.97
C ILE A 100 0.85 11.90 4.01
N LEU A 101 0.72 11.38 5.24
CA LEU A 101 0.06 12.08 6.34
C LEU A 101 0.77 13.40 6.70
N VAL A 102 2.10 13.42 6.66
CA VAL A 102 2.88 14.65 6.83
C VAL A 102 2.55 15.67 5.74
N LYS A 103 2.47 15.24 4.47
CA LYS A 103 2.08 16.13 3.37
C LYS A 103 0.70 16.73 3.54
N GLN A 104 -0.20 16.01 4.22
CA GLN A 104 -1.55 16.48 4.52
C GLN A 104 -1.64 17.34 5.78
N GLY A 105 -0.54 17.56 6.49
CA GLY A 105 -0.54 18.24 7.78
C GLY A 105 -1.13 17.42 8.92
N LYS A 106 -1.34 16.13 8.73
CA LYS A 106 -1.85 15.19 9.76
C LYS A 106 -0.69 14.62 10.58
N TYR A 107 -0.03 15.49 11.31
CA TYR A 107 1.23 15.17 11.98
C TYR A 107 1.08 14.13 13.09
N ASP A 108 0.00 14.19 13.88
CA ASP A 108 -0.23 13.22 14.95
C ASP A 108 -0.44 11.81 14.39
N ASP A 109 -1.19 11.69 13.31
CA ASP A 109 -1.41 10.40 12.64
C ASP A 109 -0.09 9.86 12.03
N ALA A 110 0.72 10.75 11.45
CA ALA A 110 2.04 10.39 10.93
C ALA A 110 2.95 9.89 12.05
N ILE A 111 3.00 10.60 13.18
CA ILE A 111 3.80 10.19 14.34
C ILE A 111 3.34 8.83 14.84
N GLN A 112 2.04 8.56 14.87
CA GLN A 112 1.51 7.26 15.28
C GLN A 112 1.99 6.14 14.34
N ALA A 113 1.95 6.35 13.03
CA ALA A 113 2.44 5.38 12.05
C ALA A 113 3.94 5.10 12.25
N TYR A 114 4.74 6.14 12.41
CA TYR A 114 6.17 6.01 12.64
C TYR A 114 6.49 5.33 13.99
N THR A 115 5.75 5.66 15.03
CA THR A 115 5.92 5.05 16.36
C THR A 115 5.58 3.57 16.32
N THR A 116 4.61 3.16 15.52
CA THR A 116 4.28 1.74 15.29
C THR A 116 5.47 0.99 14.70
N ILE A 117 6.20 1.61 13.75
CA ILE A 117 7.44 1.01 13.22
C ILE A 117 8.46 0.83 14.33
N LYS A 118 8.66 1.87 15.15
CA LYS A 118 9.64 1.87 16.24
C LYS A 118 9.35 0.80 17.30
N ASP A 119 8.09 0.68 17.68
CA ASP A 119 7.70 -0.15 18.83
C ASP A 119 7.37 -1.58 18.42
N LYS A 120 6.62 -1.77 17.32
CA LYS A 120 6.15 -3.07 16.90
C LYS A 120 7.08 -3.76 15.91
N TYR A 121 7.69 -2.99 15.02
CA TYR A 121 8.56 -3.50 13.96
C TYR A 121 10.01 -3.05 14.13
N PHE A 122 10.48 -3.05 15.36
CA PHE A 122 11.81 -2.53 15.75
C PHE A 122 12.98 -3.29 15.11
N ARG A 123 12.75 -4.49 14.60
CA ARG A 123 13.76 -5.29 13.87
C ARG A 123 13.81 -4.98 12.38
N SER A 124 12.96 -4.07 11.91
CA SER A 124 12.91 -3.72 10.49
C SER A 124 14.03 -2.77 10.11
N TYR A 125 14.36 -2.75 8.84
CA TYR A 125 15.30 -1.79 8.26
C TYR A 125 14.83 -0.35 8.49
N GLN A 126 13.53 -0.10 8.34
CA GLN A 126 12.93 1.23 8.50
C GLN A 126 13.05 1.75 9.94
N ALA A 127 13.06 0.88 10.93
CA ALA A 127 13.18 1.28 12.33
C ALA A 127 14.53 1.93 12.65
N MET A 128 15.56 1.68 11.85
CA MET A 128 16.91 2.24 12.07
C MET A 128 16.91 3.77 12.03
N ASP A 129 16.12 4.39 11.14
CA ASP A 129 16.08 5.84 10.95
C ASP A 129 14.75 6.48 11.39
N ILE A 130 13.86 5.72 12.02
CA ILE A 130 12.50 6.19 12.27
C ILE A 130 12.42 7.38 13.22
N ASP A 131 13.37 7.51 14.17
CA ASP A 131 13.38 8.64 15.09
C ASP A 131 13.55 9.98 14.35
N LYS A 132 14.29 9.99 13.25
CA LYS A 132 14.45 11.18 12.41
C LYS A 132 13.08 11.62 11.84
N TYR A 133 12.28 10.69 11.36
CA TYR A 133 10.94 10.98 10.83
C TYR A 133 9.99 11.46 11.91
N ILE A 134 10.04 10.86 13.10
CA ILE A 134 9.23 11.26 14.25
C ILE A 134 9.57 12.70 14.66
N GLU A 135 10.85 13.02 14.81
CA GLU A 135 11.27 14.35 15.20
C GLU A 135 10.94 15.42 14.16
N GLN A 136 11.06 15.10 12.87
CA GLN A 136 10.65 16.00 11.80
C GLN A 136 9.16 16.31 11.87
N ALA A 137 8.31 15.29 12.06
CA ALA A 137 6.86 15.49 12.17
C ALA A 137 6.49 16.30 13.41
N LYS A 138 7.17 16.07 14.54
CA LYS A 138 6.99 16.88 15.77
C LYS A 138 7.33 18.35 15.54
N LEU A 139 8.43 18.63 14.83
CA LEU A 139 8.85 20.01 14.52
C LEU A 139 7.84 20.71 13.61
N LEU A 140 7.30 20.00 12.61
CA LEU A 140 6.32 20.55 11.70
C LEU A 140 4.98 20.85 12.38
N LYS A 141 4.64 20.09 13.43
CA LYS A 141 3.41 20.28 14.21
C LYS A 141 3.40 21.60 14.99
N LYS A 142 4.56 22.11 15.36
CA LYS A 142 4.69 23.38 16.07
C LYS A 142 4.39 24.57 15.14
#